data_f947fce8027af91b3a21d6b9977733cc
#
_entry.id   f947fce8027af91b3a21d6b9977733cc
#
_cell.length_a   1.000
_cell.length_b   1.000
_cell.length_c   1.000
_cell.angle_alpha   90.00
_cell.angle_beta   90.00
_cell.angle_gamma   90.00
#
_symmetry.space_group_name_H-M   'P 1'
#
loop_
_entity.id
_entity.type
_entity.pdbx_description
1 polymer ?
#
loop_
_entity_poly.entity_id
_entity_poly.type
_entity_poly.pdbx_seq_one_letter_code
_entity_poly.pdbx_strand_id
1 'polypeptide(L)'
;MKILLIGYGTMNQRVARLAEEKGHEIVGTIEPEEHQHSPYKAYHHIADAQNEADVAIDFSNPNLLLPLLDEEFELPLVIATTGEKEKLIQKLEQLSERMPVFFSANMSYGVHALTKILEAAVPLLQDYDIELTEAHHNKKVDAPSGTLVKLYDVIKELRENVTPVYDRHERTEKREKDEVGIHSVRGGTIVGEHDVLFAGTDETITISHKAQSK
;
A
#
# COMPACT_ATOMS: atom_id res chain seq x y z
N MET A 1 20.05 -11.25 7.93
CA MET A 1 19.14 -10.76 8.98
C MET A 1 18.25 -11.91 9.41
N LYS A 2 17.84 -11.88 10.67
CA LYS A 2 16.90 -12.80 11.29
C LYS A 2 15.52 -12.14 11.33
N ILE A 3 14.51 -12.77 10.77
CA ILE A 3 13.19 -12.18 10.52
C ILE A 3 12.12 -12.96 11.27
N LEU A 4 11.30 -12.25 12.04
CA LEU A 4 10.03 -12.74 12.58
C LEU A 4 8.90 -12.34 11.62
N LEU A 5 8.00 -13.25 11.28
CA LEU A 5 6.84 -12.95 10.46
C LEU A 5 5.55 -12.87 11.30
N ILE A 6 4.80 -11.79 11.17
CA ILE A 6 3.48 -11.67 11.80
C ILE A 6 2.42 -12.07 10.76
N GLY A 7 1.77 -13.21 11.00
CA GLY A 7 0.94 -13.94 10.04
C GLY A 7 1.76 -14.74 9.03
N TYR A 8 1.17 -15.83 8.49
CA TYR A 8 1.79 -16.66 7.45
C TYR A 8 0.84 -16.88 6.26
N GLY A 9 0.12 -15.82 5.87
CA GLY A 9 -0.71 -15.80 4.67
C GLY A 9 0.12 -15.70 3.38
N THR A 10 -0.58 -15.58 2.24
CA THR A 10 0.02 -15.57 0.90
C THR A 10 1.20 -14.59 0.76
N MET A 11 1.11 -13.41 1.37
CA MET A 11 2.19 -12.42 1.27
C MET A 11 3.41 -12.82 2.10
N ASN A 12 3.24 -13.21 3.36
CA ASN A 12 4.37 -13.62 4.20
C ASN A 12 5.02 -14.93 3.75
N GLN A 13 4.31 -15.83 3.07
CA GLN A 13 4.92 -16.98 2.39
C GLN A 13 5.87 -16.53 1.27
N ARG A 14 5.52 -15.48 0.52
CA ARG A 14 6.42 -14.89 -0.50
C ARG A 14 7.60 -14.17 0.14
N VAL A 15 7.37 -13.43 1.23
CA VAL A 15 8.43 -12.76 1.99
C VAL A 15 9.42 -13.79 2.52
N ALA A 16 8.95 -14.89 3.12
CA ALA A 16 9.79 -15.97 3.62
C ALA A 16 10.71 -16.52 2.52
N ARG A 17 10.11 -16.94 1.39
CA ARG A 17 10.87 -17.46 0.25
C ARG A 17 11.92 -16.48 -0.24
N LEU A 18 11.54 -15.21 -0.47
CA LEU A 18 12.48 -14.19 -0.96
C LEU A 18 13.58 -13.86 0.03
N ALA A 19 13.27 -13.90 1.33
CA ALA A 19 14.24 -13.69 2.39
C ALA A 19 15.30 -14.82 2.40
N GLU A 20 14.86 -16.08 2.35
CA GLU A 20 15.73 -17.25 2.29
C GLU A 20 16.59 -17.28 1.02
N GLU A 21 16.02 -16.95 -0.15
CA GLU A 21 16.76 -16.81 -1.42
C GLU A 21 17.88 -15.75 -1.33
N LYS A 22 17.71 -14.76 -0.45
CA LYS A 22 18.71 -13.70 -0.19
C LYS A 22 19.65 -14.01 1.00
N GLY A 23 19.55 -15.21 1.58
CA GLY A 23 20.38 -15.64 2.71
C GLY A 23 19.97 -15.05 4.06
N HIS A 24 18.71 -14.63 4.21
CA HIS A 24 18.13 -14.26 5.50
C HIS A 24 17.50 -15.48 6.17
N GLU A 25 17.35 -15.45 7.48
CA GLU A 25 16.77 -16.52 8.30
C GLU A 25 15.37 -16.10 8.77
N ILE A 26 14.38 -16.97 8.62
CA ILE A 26 13.09 -16.81 9.27
C ILE A 26 13.14 -17.54 10.62
N VAL A 27 13.21 -16.78 11.71
CA VAL A 27 13.32 -17.34 13.06
C VAL A 27 11.99 -17.91 13.58
N GLY A 28 10.88 -17.42 13.04
CA GLY A 28 9.55 -17.91 13.41
C GLY A 28 8.42 -17.08 12.85
N THR A 29 7.21 -17.48 13.24
CA THR A 29 5.96 -16.80 12.86
C THR A 29 5.07 -16.60 14.08
N ILE A 30 4.25 -15.54 14.02
CA ILE A 30 3.13 -15.33 14.93
C ILE A 30 1.85 -15.55 14.13
N GLU A 31 1.08 -16.57 14.48
CA GLU A 31 -0.20 -16.91 13.86
C GLU A 31 -1.27 -17.14 14.94
N PRO A 32 -2.56 -16.93 14.63
CA PRO A 32 -3.63 -17.37 15.53
C PRO A 32 -3.51 -18.87 15.82
N GLU A 33 -3.73 -19.29 17.06
CA GLU A 33 -3.61 -20.71 17.47
C GLU A 33 -4.42 -21.68 16.61
N GLU A 34 -5.58 -21.24 16.10
CA GLU A 34 -6.48 -22.03 15.26
C GLU A 34 -5.98 -22.20 13.82
N HIS A 35 -4.95 -21.48 13.40
CA HIS A 35 -4.47 -21.38 12.01
C HIS A 35 -2.94 -21.45 11.88
N GLN A 36 -2.29 -22.28 12.69
CA GLN A 36 -0.84 -22.50 12.56
C GLN A 36 -0.53 -23.40 11.35
N HIS A 37 -0.07 -22.78 10.25
CA HIS A 37 0.29 -23.48 9.01
C HIS A 37 1.76 -23.26 8.60
N SER A 38 2.49 -22.49 9.39
CA SER A 38 3.89 -22.16 9.14
C SER A 38 4.81 -23.36 9.40
N PRO A 39 5.85 -23.60 8.57
CA PRO A 39 6.90 -24.57 8.86
C PRO A 39 7.93 -24.08 9.88
N TYR A 40 7.83 -22.81 10.31
CA TYR A 40 8.76 -22.17 11.22
C TYR A 40 8.31 -22.30 12.69
N LYS A 41 9.22 -21.97 13.61
CA LYS A 41 8.91 -21.91 15.05
C LYS A 41 7.74 -20.97 15.30
N ALA A 42 6.75 -21.44 16.05
CA ALA A 42 5.62 -20.60 16.45
C ALA A 42 5.96 -19.75 17.68
N TYR A 43 5.57 -18.49 17.62
CA TYR A 43 5.59 -17.56 18.75
C TYR A 43 4.17 -17.02 18.98
N HIS A 44 3.86 -16.64 20.20
CA HIS A 44 2.57 -16.05 20.56
C HIS A 44 2.67 -14.53 20.74
N HIS A 45 3.84 -14.04 21.12
CA HIS A 45 4.13 -12.64 21.39
C HIS A 45 5.39 -12.17 20.66
N ILE A 46 5.43 -10.89 20.28
CA ILE A 46 6.61 -10.29 19.67
C ILE A 46 7.78 -10.30 20.67
N ALA A 47 7.47 -10.05 21.94
CA ALA A 47 8.45 -10.05 23.03
C ALA A 47 9.23 -11.38 23.16
N ASP A 48 8.58 -12.52 22.88
CA ASP A 48 9.22 -13.84 22.96
C ASP A 48 10.32 -14.05 21.92
N ALA A 49 10.22 -13.36 20.78
CA ALA A 49 11.16 -13.48 19.66
C ALA A 49 12.16 -12.31 19.57
N GLN A 50 12.01 -11.24 20.35
CA GLN A 50 12.78 -10.01 20.19
C GLN A 50 14.30 -10.18 20.32
N ASN A 51 14.79 -11.17 21.09
CA ASN A 51 16.20 -11.48 21.23
C ASN A 51 16.74 -12.45 20.16
N GLU A 52 15.86 -13.04 19.37
CA GLU A 52 16.20 -14.00 18.31
C GLU A 52 16.08 -13.37 16.92
N ALA A 53 15.32 -12.27 16.76
CA ALA A 53 15.05 -11.58 15.50
C ALA A 53 15.73 -10.20 15.42
N ASP A 54 16.06 -9.76 14.22
CA ASP A 54 16.54 -8.41 13.92
C ASP A 54 15.38 -7.46 13.53
N VAL A 55 14.26 -8.02 13.04
CA VAL A 55 13.10 -7.29 12.56
C VAL A 55 11.84 -8.17 12.54
N ALA A 56 10.67 -7.60 12.82
CA ALA A 56 9.39 -8.23 12.56
C ALA A 56 8.76 -7.65 11.27
N ILE A 57 8.28 -8.53 10.38
CA ILE A 57 7.60 -8.16 9.14
C ILE A 57 6.16 -8.65 9.18
N ASP A 58 5.24 -7.70 9.00
CA ASP A 58 3.80 -7.93 9.04
C ASP A 58 3.13 -7.76 7.68
N PHE A 59 2.41 -8.78 7.26
CA PHE A 59 1.40 -8.76 6.20
C PHE A 59 0.15 -9.52 6.65
N SER A 60 -0.28 -9.30 7.87
CA SER A 60 -1.41 -9.98 8.48
C SER A 60 -2.73 -9.21 8.32
N ASN A 61 -3.41 -9.01 9.40
CA ASN A 61 -4.64 -8.24 9.48
C ASN A 61 -4.72 -7.49 10.83
N PRO A 62 -5.60 -6.47 10.95
CA PRO A 62 -5.68 -5.67 12.18
C PRO A 62 -6.02 -6.47 13.45
N ASN A 63 -6.81 -7.55 13.32
CA ASN A 63 -7.21 -8.35 14.48
C ASN A 63 -6.03 -9.12 15.10
N LEU A 64 -5.07 -9.53 14.28
CA LEU A 64 -3.84 -10.15 14.77
C LEU A 64 -2.82 -9.10 15.22
N LEU A 65 -2.62 -8.05 14.41
CA LEU A 65 -1.55 -7.09 14.63
C LEU A 65 -1.79 -6.16 15.81
N LEU A 66 -2.99 -5.55 15.91
CA LEU A 66 -3.25 -4.50 16.92
C LEU A 66 -3.02 -4.94 18.36
N PRO A 67 -3.44 -6.15 18.80
CA PRO A 67 -3.12 -6.64 20.14
C PRO A 67 -1.62 -6.81 20.38
N LEU A 68 -0.85 -7.28 19.37
CA LEU A 68 0.60 -7.46 19.47
C LEU A 68 1.33 -6.13 19.63
N LEU A 69 0.82 -5.04 19.04
CA LEU A 69 1.41 -3.70 19.19
C LEU A 69 1.16 -3.08 20.57
N ASP A 70 0.33 -3.67 21.43
CA ASP A 70 0.12 -3.25 22.83
C ASP A 70 1.14 -3.88 23.78
N GLU A 71 1.95 -4.83 23.31
CA GLU A 71 2.98 -5.49 24.11
C GLU A 71 4.22 -4.60 24.32
N GLU A 72 5.02 -4.94 25.34
CA GLU A 72 6.32 -4.31 25.55
C GLU A 72 7.42 -5.09 24.81
N PHE A 73 8.01 -4.47 23.78
CA PHE A 73 9.12 -5.01 22.98
C PHE A 73 9.92 -3.87 22.34
N GLU A 74 11.12 -4.18 21.85
CA GLU A 74 12.03 -3.24 21.16
C GLU A 74 12.55 -3.81 19.83
N LEU A 75 11.72 -4.53 19.09
CA LEU A 75 12.07 -5.13 17.81
C LEU A 75 11.64 -4.20 16.66
N PRO A 76 12.54 -3.80 15.73
CA PRO A 76 12.17 -3.02 14.55
C PRO A 76 11.02 -3.65 13.76
N LEU A 77 10.11 -2.80 13.24
CA LEU A 77 8.89 -3.22 12.59
C LEU A 77 8.83 -2.79 11.11
N VAL A 78 8.40 -3.71 10.25
CA VAL A 78 7.95 -3.44 8.87
C VAL A 78 6.49 -3.87 8.77
N ILE A 79 5.59 -2.90 8.68
CA ILE A 79 4.14 -3.13 8.74
C ILE A 79 3.49 -2.81 7.40
N ALA A 80 2.74 -3.79 6.86
CA ALA A 80 1.99 -3.68 5.62
C ALA A 80 0.49 -4.02 5.78
N THR A 81 0.05 -4.33 6.98
CA THR A 81 -1.38 -4.57 7.26
C THR A 81 -2.23 -3.37 6.84
N THR A 82 -3.33 -3.65 6.15
CA THR A 82 -4.34 -2.68 5.74
C THR A 82 -5.61 -2.84 6.58
N GLY A 83 -6.37 -1.75 6.74
CA GLY A 83 -7.54 -1.68 7.61
C GLY A 83 -7.21 -1.03 8.96
N GLU A 84 -8.22 -0.54 9.66
CA GLU A 84 -8.12 0.19 10.94
C GLU A 84 -7.00 1.27 10.93
N LYS A 85 -6.83 1.94 9.78
CA LYS A 85 -5.66 2.78 9.45
C LYS A 85 -5.34 3.82 10.52
N GLU A 86 -6.36 4.50 11.04
CA GLU A 86 -6.17 5.56 12.04
C GLU A 86 -5.61 5.01 13.36
N LYS A 87 -6.18 3.92 13.85
CA LYS A 87 -5.71 3.25 15.07
C LYS A 87 -4.29 2.70 14.89
N LEU A 88 -4.04 2.11 13.71
CA LEU A 88 -2.73 1.55 13.39
C LEU A 88 -1.66 2.64 13.36
N ILE A 89 -1.89 3.74 12.65
CA ILE A 89 -0.95 4.86 12.57
C ILE A 89 -0.67 5.41 13.96
N GLN A 90 -1.70 5.68 14.77
CA GLN A 90 -1.52 6.21 16.12
C GLN A 90 -0.62 5.32 17.00
N LYS A 91 -0.79 3.98 16.94
CA LYS A 91 0.07 3.05 17.67
C LYS A 91 1.51 3.03 17.12
N LEU A 92 1.65 3.01 15.79
CA LEU A 92 2.96 2.98 15.15
C LEU A 92 3.76 4.27 15.40
N GLU A 93 3.11 5.43 15.45
CA GLU A 93 3.73 6.69 15.84
C GLU A 93 4.29 6.62 17.27
N GLN A 94 3.51 6.13 18.23
CA GLN A 94 3.97 5.94 19.61
C GLN A 94 5.17 4.97 19.70
N LEU A 95 5.13 3.86 18.95
CA LEU A 95 6.22 2.90 18.91
C LEU A 95 7.47 3.47 18.24
N SER A 96 7.31 4.34 17.23
CA SER A 96 8.42 4.96 16.51
C SER A 96 9.29 5.89 17.37
N GLU A 97 8.78 6.33 18.53
CA GLU A 97 9.57 7.07 19.51
C GLU A 97 10.65 6.21 20.19
N ARG A 98 10.48 4.88 20.19
CA ARG A 98 11.35 3.93 20.89
C ARG A 98 12.13 3.00 19.96
N MET A 99 11.58 2.69 18.78
CA MET A 99 12.19 1.73 17.86
C MET A 99 11.94 2.13 16.40
N PRO A 100 12.76 1.63 15.45
CA PRO A 100 12.51 1.84 14.02
C PRO A 100 11.20 1.20 13.57
N VAL A 101 10.32 1.99 12.94
CA VAL A 101 9.06 1.55 12.37
C VAL A 101 8.99 2.00 10.92
N PHE A 102 8.76 1.06 10.01
CA PHE A 102 8.42 1.33 8.62
C PHE A 102 6.98 0.86 8.35
N PHE A 103 6.12 1.77 7.93
CA PHE A 103 4.74 1.47 7.56
C PHE A 103 4.45 1.86 6.11
N SER A 104 3.86 0.94 5.36
CA SER A 104 3.29 1.24 4.04
C SER A 104 2.15 0.30 3.70
N ALA A 105 0.99 0.85 3.40
CA ALA A 105 -0.16 0.08 2.92
C ALA A 105 0.03 -0.51 1.50
N ASN A 106 1.06 -0.06 0.77
CA ASN A 106 1.42 -0.58 -0.55
C ASN A 106 2.94 -0.70 -0.68
N MET A 107 3.42 -1.92 -0.74
CA MET A 107 4.85 -2.27 -0.86
C MET A 107 5.30 -2.47 -2.33
N SER A 108 4.45 -2.15 -3.32
CA SER A 108 4.83 -2.25 -4.73
C SER A 108 5.88 -1.22 -5.10
N TYR A 109 7.06 -1.69 -5.52
CA TYR A 109 8.11 -0.81 -6.05
C TYR A 109 7.66 -0.06 -7.30
N GLY A 110 6.87 -0.71 -8.18
CA GLY A 110 6.31 -0.07 -9.38
C GLY A 110 5.37 1.09 -9.05
N VAL A 111 4.52 0.94 -8.03
CA VAL A 111 3.65 2.04 -7.55
C VAL A 111 4.48 3.16 -6.94
N HIS A 112 5.54 2.84 -6.18
CA HIS A 112 6.47 3.85 -5.67
C HIS A 112 7.16 4.61 -6.80
N ALA A 113 7.67 3.91 -7.82
CA ALA A 113 8.28 4.54 -8.99
C ALA A 113 7.29 5.43 -9.74
N LEU A 114 6.03 4.97 -9.94
CA LEU A 114 4.96 5.77 -10.52
C LEU A 114 4.73 7.07 -9.73
N THR A 115 4.70 7.00 -8.40
CA THR A 115 4.58 8.18 -7.53
C THR A 115 5.72 9.17 -7.78
N LYS A 116 6.97 8.70 -7.87
CA LYS A 116 8.14 9.56 -8.15
C LYS A 116 8.12 10.16 -9.55
N ILE A 117 7.62 9.44 -10.54
CA ILE A 117 7.42 9.96 -11.89
C ILE A 117 6.36 11.07 -11.88
N LEU A 118 5.26 10.90 -11.12
CA LEU A 118 4.24 11.94 -10.97
C LEU A 118 4.76 13.20 -10.28
N GLU A 119 5.58 13.05 -9.23
CA GLU A 119 6.23 14.17 -8.55
C GLU A 119 7.05 15.04 -9.54
N ALA A 120 7.65 14.42 -10.55
CA ALA A 120 8.37 15.13 -11.61
C ALA A 120 7.45 15.65 -12.72
N ALA A 121 6.41 14.91 -13.10
CA ALA A 121 5.55 15.23 -14.24
C ALA A 121 4.55 16.36 -13.94
N VAL A 122 3.90 16.34 -12.76
CA VAL A 122 2.85 17.31 -12.41
C VAL A 122 3.33 18.76 -12.50
N PRO A 123 4.51 19.14 -11.97
CA PRO A 123 5.02 20.51 -12.12
C PRO A 123 5.30 20.94 -13.55
N LEU A 124 5.66 20.00 -14.45
CA LEU A 124 5.93 20.28 -15.85
C LEU A 124 4.66 20.43 -16.69
N LEU A 125 3.56 19.82 -16.27
CA LEU A 125 2.30 19.68 -17.01
C LEU A 125 1.15 20.47 -16.33
N GLN A 126 1.43 21.64 -15.78
CA GLN A 126 0.48 22.46 -15.02
C GLN A 126 -0.74 22.90 -15.85
N ASP A 127 -0.59 23.03 -17.15
CA ASP A 127 -1.66 23.46 -18.07
C ASP A 127 -2.50 22.30 -18.63
N TYR A 128 -2.11 21.03 -18.33
CA TYR A 128 -2.82 19.85 -18.80
C TYR A 128 -3.95 19.48 -17.87
N ASP A 129 -5.03 18.98 -18.43
CA ASP A 129 -6.10 18.31 -17.71
C ASP A 129 -5.62 16.96 -17.19
N ILE A 130 -6.04 16.56 -16.00
CA ILE A 130 -5.61 15.30 -15.38
C ILE A 130 -6.80 14.37 -15.18
N GLU A 131 -6.66 13.13 -15.67
CA GLU A 131 -7.64 12.06 -15.45
C GLU A 131 -6.92 10.83 -14.89
N LEU A 132 -7.46 10.27 -13.81
CA LEU A 132 -6.96 9.08 -13.16
C LEU A 132 -7.91 7.92 -13.44
N THR A 133 -7.37 6.80 -13.91
CA THR A 133 -8.15 5.57 -14.11
C THR A 133 -7.50 4.41 -13.39
N GLU A 134 -8.30 3.58 -12.72
CA GLU A 134 -7.84 2.32 -12.17
C GLU A 134 -8.74 1.17 -12.56
N ALA A 135 -8.17 -0.01 -12.72
CA ALA A 135 -8.91 -1.22 -12.99
C ALA A 135 -8.47 -2.36 -12.06
N HIS A 136 -9.44 -3.05 -11.47
CA HIS A 136 -9.23 -4.21 -10.62
C HIS A 136 -10.25 -5.31 -10.90
N HIS A 137 -10.01 -6.48 -10.30
CA HIS A 137 -10.91 -7.63 -10.39
C HIS A 137 -12.31 -7.31 -9.86
N ASN A 138 -13.31 -8.04 -10.35
CA ASN A 138 -14.71 -7.85 -10.02
C ASN A 138 -15.10 -8.11 -8.55
N LYS A 139 -14.17 -8.67 -7.74
CA LYS A 139 -14.36 -8.91 -6.29
C LYS A 139 -13.82 -7.78 -5.40
N LYS A 140 -13.19 -6.75 -5.98
CA LYS A 140 -12.69 -5.61 -5.21
C LYS A 140 -13.86 -4.68 -4.85
N VAL A 141 -14.03 -4.41 -3.56
CA VAL A 141 -15.17 -3.65 -3.04
C VAL A 141 -14.89 -2.14 -3.03
N ASP A 142 -13.71 -1.76 -2.51
CA ASP A 142 -13.32 -0.35 -2.41
C ASP A 142 -13.12 0.28 -3.79
N ALA A 143 -13.68 1.45 -3.99
CA ALA A 143 -13.51 2.30 -5.17
C ALA A 143 -13.59 3.79 -4.75
N PRO A 144 -12.59 4.59 -5.12
CA PRO A 144 -11.35 4.23 -5.81
C PRO A 144 -10.42 3.38 -4.93
N SER A 145 -9.45 2.69 -5.57
CA SER A 145 -8.43 1.92 -4.85
C SER A 145 -7.53 2.82 -4.02
N GLY A 146 -6.97 2.29 -2.92
CA GLY A 146 -6.02 3.04 -2.09
C GLY A 146 -4.79 3.54 -2.87
N THR A 147 -4.38 2.83 -3.93
CA THR A 147 -3.31 3.29 -4.84
C THR A 147 -3.75 4.52 -5.62
N LEU A 148 -4.97 4.54 -6.18
CA LEU A 148 -5.46 5.70 -6.92
C LEU A 148 -5.61 6.93 -6.01
N VAL A 149 -6.11 6.73 -4.78
CA VAL A 149 -6.17 7.80 -3.77
C VAL A 149 -4.78 8.38 -3.51
N LYS A 150 -3.76 7.52 -3.34
CA LYS A 150 -2.37 7.97 -3.14
C LYS A 150 -1.85 8.78 -4.33
N LEU A 151 -2.16 8.38 -5.57
CA LEU A 151 -1.76 9.13 -6.77
C LEU A 151 -2.45 10.50 -6.83
N TYR A 152 -3.73 10.56 -6.47
CA TYR A 152 -4.47 11.81 -6.36
C TYR A 152 -3.88 12.73 -5.27
N ASP A 153 -3.52 12.19 -4.11
CA ASP A 153 -2.90 12.96 -3.03
C ASP A 153 -1.58 13.61 -3.47
N VAL A 154 -0.74 12.89 -4.23
CA VAL A 154 0.48 13.45 -4.83
C VAL A 154 0.17 14.62 -5.77
N ILE A 155 -0.85 14.48 -6.62
CA ILE A 155 -1.27 15.57 -7.52
C ILE A 155 -1.74 16.76 -6.70
N LYS A 156 -2.53 16.53 -5.65
CA LYS A 156 -3.06 17.57 -4.76
C LYS A 156 -1.98 18.33 -3.99
N GLU A 157 -0.89 17.66 -3.64
CA GLU A 157 0.26 18.31 -2.97
C GLU A 157 1.05 19.22 -3.93
N LEU A 158 1.03 18.93 -5.23
CA LEU A 158 1.86 19.60 -6.25
C LEU A 158 1.09 20.58 -7.14
N ARG A 159 -0.25 20.54 -7.10
CA ARG A 159 -1.12 21.42 -7.86
C ARG A 159 -2.21 22.00 -6.96
N GLU A 160 -2.24 23.31 -6.83
CA GLU A 160 -3.20 24.01 -5.95
C GLU A 160 -4.64 23.84 -6.43
N ASN A 161 -5.56 23.83 -5.48
CA ASN A 161 -7.03 23.88 -5.67
C ASN A 161 -7.62 22.74 -6.49
N VAL A 162 -6.97 21.58 -6.62
CA VAL A 162 -7.54 20.47 -7.37
C VAL A 162 -8.77 19.86 -6.68
N THR A 163 -9.80 19.57 -7.48
CA THR A 163 -11.08 19.00 -7.04
C THR A 163 -11.29 17.63 -7.69
N PRO A 164 -11.57 16.56 -6.91
CA PRO A 164 -11.81 15.24 -7.48
C PRO A 164 -13.21 15.17 -8.10
N VAL A 165 -13.31 14.61 -9.30
CA VAL A 165 -14.57 14.39 -10.01
C VAL A 165 -14.74 12.92 -10.33
N TYR A 166 -15.71 12.27 -9.69
CA TYR A 166 -15.94 10.82 -9.82
C TYR A 166 -16.94 10.46 -10.92
N ASP A 167 -17.81 11.40 -11.30
CA ASP A 167 -18.84 11.17 -12.31
C ASP A 167 -19.14 12.47 -13.08
N ARG A 168 -19.28 12.34 -14.40
CA ARG A 168 -19.68 13.41 -15.31
C ARG A 168 -21.01 13.11 -16.02
N HIS A 169 -21.66 12.00 -15.71
CA HIS A 169 -22.81 11.51 -16.47
C HIS A 169 -23.95 12.53 -16.60
N GLU A 170 -24.27 13.21 -15.52
CA GLU A 170 -25.38 14.19 -15.49
C GLU A 170 -24.90 15.65 -15.53
N ARG A 171 -23.61 15.91 -15.75
CA ARG A 171 -23.10 17.27 -15.81
C ARG A 171 -23.37 17.91 -17.16
N THR A 172 -23.86 19.15 -17.13
CA THR A 172 -24.12 20.00 -18.31
C THR A 172 -23.03 21.06 -18.52
N GLU A 173 -22.22 21.33 -17.51
CA GLU A 173 -21.14 22.29 -17.54
C GLU A 173 -19.88 21.70 -18.15
N LYS A 174 -19.07 22.57 -18.75
CA LYS A 174 -17.74 22.20 -19.21
C LYS A 174 -16.85 21.86 -18.02
N ARG A 175 -15.81 21.05 -18.30
CA ARG A 175 -14.74 20.75 -17.34
C ARG A 175 -14.07 22.05 -16.88
N GLU A 176 -13.87 22.18 -15.57
CA GLU A 176 -13.07 23.25 -15.00
C GLU A 176 -11.58 22.84 -14.97
N LYS A 177 -10.67 23.82 -14.93
CA LYS A 177 -9.22 23.59 -15.02
C LYS A 177 -8.65 22.82 -13.81
N ASP A 178 -9.25 23.00 -12.65
CA ASP A 178 -8.83 22.39 -11.39
C ASP A 178 -9.46 21.02 -11.11
N GLU A 179 -10.33 20.54 -12.00
CA GLU A 179 -10.89 19.20 -11.87
C GLU A 179 -9.86 18.12 -12.18
N VAL A 180 -9.86 17.05 -11.36
CA VAL A 180 -9.15 15.81 -11.62
C VAL A 180 -10.17 14.68 -11.68
N GLY A 181 -10.33 14.07 -12.85
CA GLY A 181 -11.25 12.94 -13.02
C GLY A 181 -10.72 11.69 -12.33
N ILE A 182 -11.61 10.93 -11.69
CA ILE A 182 -11.28 9.68 -10.96
C ILE A 182 -12.23 8.58 -11.42
N HIS A 183 -11.67 7.54 -12.06
CA HIS A 183 -12.43 6.49 -12.70
C HIS A 183 -12.02 5.12 -12.17
N SER A 184 -13.01 4.31 -11.77
CA SER A 184 -12.79 2.98 -11.24
C SER A 184 -13.45 1.92 -12.10
N VAL A 185 -12.67 1.00 -12.66
CA VAL A 185 -13.13 -0.13 -13.45
C VAL A 185 -13.06 -1.40 -12.61
N ARG A 186 -14.10 -2.25 -12.67
CA ARG A 186 -14.16 -3.56 -12.03
C ARG A 186 -14.48 -4.62 -13.07
N GLY A 187 -13.54 -5.57 -13.30
CA GLY A 187 -13.72 -6.58 -14.35
C GLY A 187 -12.83 -7.79 -14.19
N GLY A 188 -13.36 -8.95 -14.48
CA GLY A 188 -12.62 -10.21 -14.55
C GLY A 188 -11.71 -10.45 -13.36
N THR A 189 -10.45 -10.77 -13.69
CA THR A 189 -9.37 -11.07 -12.74
C THR A 189 -8.23 -10.05 -12.79
N ILE A 190 -8.49 -8.84 -13.24
CA ILE A 190 -7.50 -7.76 -13.31
C ILE A 190 -6.84 -7.60 -11.95
N VAL A 191 -5.52 -7.68 -11.91
CA VAL A 191 -4.76 -7.63 -10.65
C VAL A 191 -4.74 -6.22 -10.07
N GLY A 192 -4.42 -5.23 -10.93
CA GLY A 192 -4.40 -3.80 -10.61
C GLY A 192 -3.70 -3.03 -11.72
N GLU A 193 -4.42 -2.13 -12.35
CA GLU A 193 -3.90 -1.21 -13.37
C GLU A 193 -4.20 0.22 -12.93
N HIS A 194 -3.27 1.13 -13.19
CA HIS A 194 -3.42 2.54 -12.85
C HIS A 194 -2.84 3.38 -13.97
N ASP A 195 -3.64 4.26 -14.52
CA ASP A 195 -3.26 5.19 -15.57
C ASP A 195 -3.46 6.63 -15.08
N VAL A 196 -2.48 7.48 -15.33
CA VAL A 196 -2.56 8.92 -15.16
C VAL A 196 -2.45 9.55 -16.53
N LEU A 197 -3.53 10.11 -17.03
CA LEU A 197 -3.61 10.82 -18.29
C LEU A 197 -3.46 12.32 -18.04
N PHE A 198 -2.53 12.94 -18.76
CA PHE A 198 -2.39 14.38 -18.91
C PHE A 198 -2.83 14.75 -20.31
N ALA A 199 -3.87 15.55 -20.44
CA ALA A 199 -4.43 15.99 -21.72
C ALA A 199 -4.16 17.47 -21.95
N GLY A 200 -3.30 17.79 -22.91
CA GLY A 200 -2.96 19.14 -23.34
C GLY A 200 -3.69 19.53 -24.62
N THR A 201 -3.28 20.64 -25.22
CA THR A 201 -3.78 21.06 -26.54
C THR A 201 -3.13 20.20 -27.62
N ASP A 202 -3.96 19.43 -28.35
CA ASP A 202 -3.57 18.56 -29.47
C ASP A 202 -2.61 17.40 -29.11
N GLU A 203 -2.39 17.12 -27.81
CA GLU A 203 -1.55 15.99 -27.37
C GLU A 203 -2.01 15.42 -26.02
N THR A 204 -1.61 14.20 -25.75
CA THR A 204 -1.80 13.55 -24.45
C THR A 204 -0.54 12.82 -24.01
N ILE A 205 -0.32 12.79 -22.69
CA ILE A 205 0.73 11.99 -22.07
C ILE A 205 0.05 11.04 -21.08
N THR A 206 0.37 9.75 -21.16
CA THR A 206 -0.16 8.76 -20.20
C THR A 206 0.99 8.07 -19.48
N ILE A 207 0.91 8.02 -18.16
CA ILE A 207 1.83 7.28 -17.31
C ILE A 207 1.05 6.11 -16.72
N SER A 208 1.49 4.88 -17.02
CA SER A 208 0.75 3.66 -16.72
C SER A 208 1.54 2.71 -15.83
N HIS A 209 0.85 2.04 -14.90
CA HIS A 209 1.35 0.91 -14.13
C HIS A 209 0.38 -0.25 -14.21
N LYS A 210 0.88 -1.46 -14.51
CA LYS A 210 0.09 -2.69 -14.58
C LYS A 210 0.75 -3.77 -13.74
N ALA A 211 0.08 -4.20 -12.67
CA ALA A 211 0.51 -5.33 -11.86
C ALA A 211 0.20 -6.65 -12.58
N GLN A 212 1.18 -7.56 -12.66
CA GLN A 212 1.03 -8.87 -13.29
C GLN A 212 0.68 -9.97 -12.26
N SER A 213 0.92 -9.72 -10.97
CA SER A 213 0.59 -10.62 -9.86
C SER A 213 0.33 -9.82 -8.58
N LYS A 214 -0.40 -10.47 -7.64
CA LYS A 214 -0.55 -9.95 -6.26
C LYS A 214 0.73 -10.14 -5.48
#